data_1eccd8956dc6bee1888c4e9372fc9eeb
#
_entry.id   1eccd8956dc6bee1888c4e9372fc9eeb
#
_cell.length_a   1.000
_cell.length_b   1.000
_cell.length_c   1.000
_cell.angle_alpha   90.00
_cell.angle_beta   90.00
_cell.angle_gamma   90.00
#
_symmetry.space_group_name_H-M   'P 1'
#
loop_
_entity.id
_entity.type
_entity.pdbx_description
1 polymer ?
#
loop_
_entity_poly.entity_id
_entity_poly.type
_entity_poly.pdbx_seq_one_letter_code
_entity_poly.pdbx_strand_id
1 'polypeptide(L)'
;MLSARCLSRATVRASHAPQTCRNIATRPQRPQARAATHPYAQRRQQHFVRSLATVTALWAAASAFQYVNGEIVGEVHAEEQKDDDEVIKFEAPRRKPKSTDDNRNIISSQHLQVQRSWENPGVYAWGSNTGKTVAPDSDEKYIKTPRRIKFFDGKLLRDIKLDRNFGAAIDERGDLLQWGVDFSKEAKEPTKTLRGKNLTSLAISRDRIIALSSSGSVYSIPVSQTEQKEGPKPASTSWIPFWRGSNDVSYRTRTPENLAWSEKVVDVKSGLEHALLLTSAGRVYSLASGTQNFPAKGQLGIPGLTWESRPQGAFDVPHEITTLKGFPISKIATGDYHSLVCDSAGRAFSFGDNTSGQLGFPFNSEALSVDAPSLLPTQKLYAGTAQQGKITNVFAGGNTSYLTVEASKPNESRVTADTFAFGHGLTGQLGVGRWIHTQADPTKIPAFSGLFEWDETANTAIPIKLHNISVGATHAAAVMDNVASVVTAGKSNKLTENDTNWGRDILFWGNNEFYQIGSGKRSNVATPTYIQPLDQQAENERAASVSMVGKLREKEMHRFQISPRAKVKVNGRTVEIEQKVECGRGVTAVYSAV
;
A
#
# COMPACT_ATOMS: atom_id res chain seq x y z
N MET A 1 -26.59 23.48 60.69
CA MET A 1 -28.02 23.90 60.70
C MET A 1 -28.57 23.40 59.40
N LEU A 2 -29.25 22.26 59.44
CA LEU A 2 -30.69 22.07 59.38
C LEU A 2 -31.26 22.51 58.02
N SER A 3 -31.99 21.76 57.21
CA SER A 3 -32.76 20.49 57.33
C SER A 3 -33.32 20.22 55.94
N ALA A 4 -33.31 19.06 55.36
CA ALA A 4 -34.16 17.88 55.51
C ALA A 4 -35.56 17.99 54.91
N ARG A 5 -35.91 16.92 54.13
CA ARG A 5 -37.22 16.27 53.90
C ARG A 5 -38.10 16.83 52.77
N CYS A 6 -38.86 16.04 52.02
CA CYS A 6 -39.42 14.69 52.12
C CYS A 6 -39.99 14.29 50.74
N LEU A 7 -39.78 13.10 50.28
CA LEU A 7 -40.71 11.96 50.09
C LEU A 7 -42.13 12.28 49.53
N SER A 8 -42.52 11.63 48.42
CA SER A 8 -43.60 10.66 48.49
C SER A 8 -43.68 9.76 47.23
N ARG A 9 -43.80 8.50 47.53
CA ARG A 9 -44.22 7.35 46.73
C ARG A 9 -45.71 7.46 46.33
N ALA A 10 -46.06 6.89 45.19
CA ALA A 10 -47.33 6.17 45.04
C ALA A 10 -47.19 5.09 43.96
N THR A 11 -47.20 3.87 44.42
CA THR A 11 -47.55 2.62 43.74
C THR A 11 -49.06 2.47 43.67
N VAL A 12 -49.63 1.80 42.64
CA VAL A 12 -50.80 0.89 42.63
C VAL A 12 -50.86 0.24 41.26
N ARG A 13 -50.54 -1.06 41.13
CA ARG A 13 -51.29 -2.33 41.07
C ARG A 13 -52.42 -2.36 40.03
N ALA A 14 -52.23 -3.16 38.99
CA ALA A 14 -52.73 -4.50 38.66
C ALA A 14 -54.27 -4.73 38.76
N SER A 15 -54.87 -5.21 37.69
CA SER A 15 -55.55 -6.54 37.70
C SER A 15 -56.53 -6.70 36.54
N HIS A 16 -56.57 -7.92 36.06
CA HIS A 16 -57.63 -8.76 35.53
C HIS A 16 -58.02 -8.76 34.06
N ALA A 17 -57.68 -9.89 33.49
CA ALA A 17 -58.41 -10.53 32.40
C ALA A 17 -59.77 -11.06 32.96
N PRO A 18 -60.80 -11.29 32.13
CA PRO A 18 -61.11 -12.68 31.88
C PRO A 18 -61.53 -13.05 30.44
N GLN A 19 -61.54 -14.34 30.30
CA GLN A 19 -61.80 -15.25 29.21
C GLN A 19 -63.20 -15.15 28.56
N THR A 20 -63.16 -15.72 27.34
CA THR A 20 -64.17 -16.55 26.65
C THR A 20 -65.30 -15.86 25.91
N CYS A 21 -65.41 -16.16 24.61
CA CYS A 21 -66.45 -17.07 24.08
C CYS A 21 -66.22 -17.35 22.58
N ARG A 22 -66.28 -18.64 22.26
CA ARG A 22 -66.42 -19.20 20.91
C ARG A 22 -67.68 -18.70 20.26
N ASN A 23 -67.63 -18.34 18.97
CA ASN A 23 -68.71 -18.64 18.06
C ASN A 23 -68.22 -18.95 16.68
N ILE A 24 -68.63 -20.09 16.19
CA ILE A 24 -68.51 -20.66 14.85
C ILE A 24 -69.42 -19.85 13.92
N ALA A 25 -68.86 -19.34 12.83
CA ALA A 25 -69.66 -18.89 11.69
C ALA A 25 -68.93 -19.20 10.38
N THR A 26 -69.43 -20.16 9.70
CA THR A 26 -69.55 -20.47 8.26
C THR A 26 -68.80 -19.60 7.28
N ARG A 27 -67.96 -20.27 6.52
CA ARG A 27 -67.28 -19.83 5.30
C ARG A 27 -68.27 -19.47 4.20
N PRO A 28 -68.19 -18.32 3.53
CA PRO A 28 -68.78 -18.16 2.22
C PRO A 28 -67.79 -18.58 1.15
N GLN A 29 -68.26 -19.36 0.20
CA GLN A 29 -67.57 -19.79 -0.99
C GLN A 29 -67.18 -18.57 -1.87
N ARG A 30 -65.93 -18.49 -2.25
CA ARG A 30 -65.47 -17.55 -3.27
C ARG A 30 -65.91 -18.01 -4.66
N PRO A 31 -66.45 -17.12 -5.50
CA PRO A 31 -66.71 -17.43 -6.91
C PRO A 31 -65.39 -17.58 -7.65
N GLN A 32 -65.31 -18.59 -8.48
CA GLN A 32 -64.22 -18.79 -9.43
C GLN A 32 -64.15 -17.62 -10.42
N ALA A 33 -63.12 -16.77 -10.31
CA ALA A 33 -62.81 -15.77 -11.30
C ALA A 33 -62.18 -16.47 -12.50
N ARG A 34 -62.83 -16.43 -13.64
CA ARG A 34 -62.30 -16.77 -14.94
C ARG A 34 -61.03 -15.94 -15.15
N ALA A 35 -59.92 -16.59 -15.44
CA ALA A 35 -58.65 -15.99 -15.82
C ALA A 35 -58.86 -15.22 -17.16
N ALA A 36 -58.90 -13.92 -17.09
CA ALA A 36 -58.76 -13.06 -18.25
C ALA A 36 -57.28 -13.07 -18.68
N THR A 37 -56.98 -13.72 -19.78
CA THR A 37 -55.64 -13.69 -20.38
C THR A 37 -55.39 -12.30 -20.95
N HIS A 38 -54.48 -11.57 -20.34
CA HIS A 38 -54.05 -10.24 -20.78
C HIS A 38 -53.36 -10.35 -22.16
N PRO A 39 -53.79 -9.55 -23.17
CA PRO A 39 -53.24 -9.61 -24.55
C PRO A 39 -51.73 -9.28 -24.62
N TYR A 40 -51.17 -8.69 -23.59
CA TYR A 40 -49.73 -8.37 -23.50
C TYR A 40 -48.84 -9.58 -23.26
N ALA A 41 -49.30 -10.62 -22.58
CA ALA A 41 -48.52 -11.83 -22.32
C ALA A 41 -48.32 -12.69 -23.58
N GLN A 42 -49.35 -12.76 -24.43
CA GLN A 42 -49.26 -13.52 -25.70
C GLN A 42 -48.33 -12.84 -26.73
N ARG A 43 -48.26 -11.51 -26.79
CA ARG A 43 -47.28 -10.83 -27.66
C ARG A 43 -45.84 -11.05 -27.23
N ARG A 44 -45.55 -11.11 -25.93
CA ARG A 44 -44.20 -11.32 -25.42
C ARG A 44 -43.70 -12.75 -25.67
N GLN A 45 -44.55 -13.76 -25.56
CA GLN A 45 -44.21 -15.14 -25.92
C GLN A 45 -43.99 -15.31 -27.43
N GLN A 46 -44.78 -14.67 -28.27
CA GLN A 46 -44.59 -14.73 -29.73
C GLN A 46 -43.29 -14.06 -30.18
N HIS A 47 -42.87 -12.96 -29.53
CA HIS A 47 -41.57 -12.32 -29.82
C HIS A 47 -40.40 -13.16 -29.33
N PHE A 48 -40.53 -13.81 -28.20
CA PHE A 48 -39.48 -14.71 -27.67
C PHE A 48 -39.29 -15.94 -28.56
N VAL A 49 -40.36 -16.58 -28.99
CA VAL A 49 -40.31 -17.74 -29.90
C VAL A 49 -39.75 -17.33 -31.26
N ARG A 50 -40.13 -16.16 -31.79
CA ARG A 50 -39.60 -15.65 -33.08
C ARG A 50 -38.10 -15.28 -32.97
N SER A 51 -37.64 -14.70 -31.86
CA SER A 51 -36.22 -14.41 -31.68
C SER A 51 -35.39 -15.71 -31.49
N LEU A 52 -35.93 -16.71 -30.82
CA LEU A 52 -35.26 -17.99 -30.69
C LEU A 52 -35.15 -18.71 -32.04
N ALA A 53 -36.22 -18.68 -32.85
CA ALA A 53 -36.24 -19.28 -34.19
C ALA A 53 -35.28 -18.56 -35.16
N THR A 54 -35.12 -17.24 -35.07
CA THR A 54 -34.13 -16.49 -35.85
C THR A 54 -32.71 -16.80 -35.48
N VAL A 55 -32.42 -16.95 -34.19
CA VAL A 55 -31.06 -17.33 -33.70
C VAL A 55 -30.70 -18.73 -34.14
N THR A 56 -31.63 -19.69 -34.03
CA THR A 56 -31.40 -21.09 -34.50
C THR A 56 -31.25 -21.18 -36.01
N ALA A 57 -32.04 -20.38 -36.80
CA ALA A 57 -31.87 -20.31 -38.23
C ALA A 57 -30.54 -19.72 -38.68
N LEU A 58 -30.07 -18.66 -38.00
CA LEU A 58 -28.75 -18.06 -38.25
C LEU A 58 -27.62 -19.03 -37.91
N TRP A 59 -27.78 -19.79 -36.82
CA TRP A 59 -26.79 -20.80 -36.41
C TRP A 59 -26.73 -21.95 -37.40
N ALA A 60 -27.89 -22.46 -37.87
CA ALA A 60 -27.96 -23.47 -38.89
C ALA A 60 -27.40 -22.99 -40.26
N ALA A 61 -27.65 -21.73 -40.65
CA ALA A 61 -27.06 -21.14 -41.82
C ALA A 61 -25.54 -20.98 -41.75
N ALA A 62 -25.02 -20.57 -40.60
CA ALA A 62 -23.58 -20.49 -40.36
C ALA A 62 -22.90 -21.87 -40.40
N SER A 63 -23.54 -22.87 -39.81
CA SER A 63 -23.03 -24.27 -39.84
C SER A 63 -23.06 -24.86 -41.25
N ALA A 64 -24.11 -24.60 -42.03
CA ALA A 64 -24.20 -25.01 -43.42
C ALA A 64 -23.16 -24.32 -44.31
N PHE A 65 -22.89 -23.02 -44.05
CA PHE A 65 -21.87 -22.26 -44.76
C PHE A 65 -20.46 -22.78 -44.50
N GLN A 66 -20.15 -23.16 -43.25
CA GLN A 66 -18.89 -23.82 -42.91
C GLN A 66 -18.74 -25.19 -43.52
N TYR A 67 -19.83 -25.97 -43.57
CA TYR A 67 -19.82 -27.29 -44.18
C TYR A 67 -19.59 -27.25 -45.71
N VAL A 68 -20.16 -26.26 -46.38
CA VAL A 68 -20.01 -26.09 -47.85
C VAL A 68 -18.61 -25.58 -48.23
N ASN A 69 -17.95 -24.80 -47.35
CA ASN A 69 -16.62 -24.23 -47.63
C ASN A 69 -15.45 -25.13 -47.23
N GLY A 70 -15.70 -26.37 -46.74
CA GLY A 70 -14.67 -27.38 -46.54
C GLY A 70 -13.67 -27.07 -45.41
N GLU A 71 -13.96 -26.11 -44.53
CA GLU A 71 -13.21 -25.96 -43.29
C GLU A 71 -13.66 -27.04 -42.30
N ILE A 72 -12.80 -28.03 -42.12
CA ILE A 72 -12.98 -29.13 -41.17
C ILE A 72 -12.97 -28.49 -39.78
N VAL A 73 -14.15 -28.44 -39.16
CA VAL A 73 -14.24 -28.25 -37.70
C VAL A 73 -13.59 -29.50 -37.11
N GLY A 74 -12.42 -29.35 -36.52
CA GLY A 74 -11.76 -30.44 -35.82
C GLY A 74 -12.74 -31.08 -34.85
N GLU A 75 -12.97 -32.38 -34.97
CA GLU A 75 -13.75 -33.15 -34.00
C GLU A 75 -13.23 -32.87 -32.61
N VAL A 76 -14.05 -32.19 -31.79
CA VAL A 76 -13.83 -32.18 -30.37
C VAL A 76 -14.23 -33.58 -29.88
N HIS A 77 -13.26 -34.45 -29.84
CA HIS A 77 -13.40 -35.68 -29.07
C HIS A 77 -13.47 -35.21 -27.61
N ALA A 78 -14.65 -35.33 -27.02
CA ALA A 78 -14.76 -35.41 -25.57
C ALA A 78 -14.08 -36.75 -25.21
N GLU A 79 -12.79 -36.68 -24.90
CA GLU A 79 -12.13 -37.80 -24.23
C GLU A 79 -12.85 -37.99 -22.89
N GLU A 80 -13.48 -39.16 -22.74
CA GLU A 80 -13.87 -39.70 -21.46
C GLU A 80 -12.66 -39.53 -20.53
N GLN A 81 -12.74 -38.64 -19.55
CA GLN A 81 -11.78 -38.59 -18.46
C GLN A 81 -11.87 -39.95 -17.74
N LYS A 82 -11.01 -40.84 -18.12
CA LYS A 82 -10.56 -41.88 -17.20
C LYS A 82 -9.89 -41.13 -16.05
N ASP A 83 -10.31 -41.43 -14.84
CA ASP A 83 -9.58 -41.11 -13.61
C ASP A 83 -8.18 -41.75 -13.72
N ASP A 84 -7.29 -41.07 -14.43
CA ASP A 84 -5.87 -41.33 -14.35
C ASP A 84 -5.40 -40.67 -13.06
N ASP A 85 -4.94 -41.49 -12.14
CA ASP A 85 -4.13 -41.05 -11.00
C ASP A 85 -3.27 -39.86 -11.44
N GLU A 86 -3.39 -38.72 -10.74
CA GLU A 86 -2.55 -37.55 -10.99
C GLU A 86 -1.09 -37.97 -10.89
N VAL A 87 -0.52 -38.38 -11.99
CA VAL A 87 0.92 -38.53 -12.12
C VAL A 87 1.49 -37.14 -12.00
N ILE A 88 1.99 -36.82 -10.81
CA ILE A 88 2.77 -35.63 -10.57
C ILE A 88 3.87 -35.62 -11.61
N LYS A 89 3.68 -34.83 -12.68
CA LYS A 89 4.72 -34.61 -13.69
C LYS A 89 5.79 -33.81 -13.01
N PHE A 90 6.80 -34.50 -12.49
CA PHE A 90 8.03 -33.85 -12.11
C PHE A 90 8.54 -33.06 -13.31
N GLU A 91 8.82 -31.77 -13.12
CA GLU A 91 9.51 -30.98 -14.14
C GLU A 91 10.73 -31.79 -14.65
N ALA A 92 10.90 -31.85 -15.96
CA ALA A 92 12.07 -32.47 -16.53
C ALA A 92 13.33 -31.90 -15.87
N PRO A 93 14.28 -32.70 -15.44
CA PRO A 93 15.46 -32.23 -14.74
C PRO A 93 16.13 -31.15 -15.57
N ARG A 94 16.28 -29.96 -14.97
CA ARG A 94 16.90 -28.80 -15.62
C ARG A 94 18.25 -29.23 -16.19
N ARG A 95 18.50 -28.79 -17.43
CA ARG A 95 19.78 -29.08 -18.12
C ARG A 95 20.93 -28.71 -17.18
N LYS A 96 21.80 -29.69 -16.86
CA LYS A 96 22.98 -29.41 -16.05
C LYS A 96 23.83 -28.34 -16.73
N PRO A 97 24.15 -27.23 -16.10
CA PRO A 97 24.99 -26.20 -16.69
C PRO A 97 26.38 -26.75 -16.97
N LYS A 98 26.98 -26.30 -18.06
CA LYS A 98 28.31 -26.71 -18.46
C LYS A 98 29.43 -25.95 -17.73
N SER A 99 29.08 -24.78 -17.14
CA SER A 99 30.00 -23.94 -16.33
C SER A 99 29.20 -23.15 -15.29
N THR A 100 29.90 -22.52 -14.32
CA THR A 100 29.31 -21.59 -13.34
C THR A 100 28.67 -20.36 -14.02
N ASP A 101 29.27 -19.88 -15.11
CA ASP A 101 28.74 -18.77 -15.89
C ASP A 101 27.51 -19.17 -16.72
N ASP A 102 27.49 -20.40 -17.23
CA ASP A 102 26.34 -20.97 -17.91
C ASP A 102 25.15 -21.12 -16.94
N ASN A 103 25.43 -21.49 -15.68
CA ASN A 103 24.43 -21.55 -14.61
C ASN A 103 23.88 -20.16 -14.28
N ARG A 104 24.73 -19.16 -14.18
CA ARG A 104 24.32 -17.76 -13.97
C ARG A 104 23.44 -17.26 -15.10
N ASN A 105 23.80 -17.53 -16.36
CA ASN A 105 23.03 -17.12 -17.54
C ASN A 105 21.67 -17.86 -17.67
N ILE A 106 21.63 -19.12 -17.27
CA ILE A 106 20.38 -19.90 -17.26
C ILE A 106 19.48 -19.45 -16.09
N ILE A 107 20.07 -19.12 -14.94
CA ILE A 107 19.32 -18.84 -13.72
C ILE A 107 18.83 -17.40 -13.70
N SER A 108 19.51 -16.37 -14.30
CA SER A 108 18.80 -15.11 -14.22
C SER A 108 19.49 -13.82 -14.70
N SER A 109 18.85 -13.11 -15.59
CA SER A 109 18.94 -11.65 -15.70
C SER A 109 18.54 -10.95 -14.37
N GLN A 110 17.69 -11.56 -13.55
CA GLN A 110 17.32 -11.08 -12.22
C GLN A 110 18.49 -11.09 -11.24
N HIS A 111 19.28 -12.17 -11.21
CA HIS A 111 20.50 -12.22 -10.39
C HIS A 111 21.49 -11.12 -10.79
N LEU A 112 21.70 -10.90 -12.08
CA LEU A 112 22.54 -9.83 -12.58
C LEU A 112 21.98 -8.44 -12.22
N GLN A 113 20.67 -8.26 -12.26
CA GLN A 113 20.03 -7.01 -11.82
C GLN A 113 20.28 -6.75 -10.33
N VAL A 114 20.10 -7.75 -9.48
CA VAL A 114 20.38 -7.65 -8.04
C VAL A 114 21.84 -7.32 -7.78
N GLN A 115 22.77 -8.05 -8.42
CA GLN A 115 24.20 -7.81 -8.29
C GLN A 115 24.58 -6.39 -8.73
N ARG A 116 24.11 -5.96 -9.91
CA ARG A 116 24.34 -4.58 -10.41
C ARG A 116 23.78 -3.51 -9.48
N SER A 117 22.66 -3.78 -8.81
CA SER A 117 22.07 -2.84 -7.85
C SER A 117 22.92 -2.68 -6.57
N TRP A 118 23.64 -3.72 -6.18
CA TRP A 118 24.60 -3.67 -5.06
C TRP A 118 25.92 -3.00 -5.46
N GLU A 119 26.43 -3.28 -6.67
CA GLU A 119 27.66 -2.69 -7.19
C GLU A 119 27.49 -1.19 -7.51
N ASN A 120 26.32 -0.82 -8.01
CA ASN A 120 26.00 0.53 -8.45
C ASN A 120 24.72 1.04 -7.76
N PRO A 121 24.77 1.37 -6.46
CA PRO A 121 23.62 1.92 -5.77
C PRO A 121 23.13 3.22 -6.41
N GLY A 122 21.85 3.55 -6.21
CA GLY A 122 21.27 4.76 -6.79
C GLY A 122 19.76 4.78 -6.67
N VAL A 123 19.11 5.64 -7.45
CA VAL A 123 17.67 5.83 -7.48
C VAL A 123 17.15 5.60 -8.89
N TYR A 124 16.18 4.70 -9.02
CA TYR A 124 15.34 4.58 -10.20
C TYR A 124 14.03 5.30 -9.93
N ALA A 125 13.56 6.12 -10.86
CA ALA A 125 12.28 6.82 -10.73
C ALA A 125 11.52 6.84 -12.05
N TRP A 126 10.20 6.92 -11.98
CA TRP A 126 9.31 6.98 -13.13
C TRP A 126 7.95 7.58 -12.75
N GLY A 127 7.17 7.89 -13.78
CA GLY A 127 5.86 8.54 -13.62
C GLY A 127 5.85 9.95 -14.22
N SER A 128 5.10 10.85 -13.59
CA SER A 128 5.01 12.25 -13.98
C SER A 128 6.35 12.97 -13.77
N ASN A 129 6.82 13.65 -14.81
CA ASN A 129 8.03 14.51 -14.73
C ASN A 129 7.72 15.99 -14.97
N THR A 130 6.44 16.39 -14.88
CA THR A 130 6.05 17.80 -15.04
C THR A 130 6.70 18.72 -13.99
N GLY A 131 6.95 18.18 -12.81
CA GLY A 131 7.65 18.86 -11.71
C GLY A 131 9.17 18.62 -11.69
N LYS A 132 9.77 17.99 -12.71
CA LYS A 132 11.20 17.63 -12.73
C LYS A 132 11.64 16.79 -11.54
N THR A 133 10.76 15.91 -11.07
CA THR A 133 10.97 15.12 -9.86
C THR A 133 11.66 13.79 -10.15
N VAL A 134 11.18 13.08 -11.18
CA VAL A 134 11.67 11.71 -11.50
C VAL A 134 12.84 11.71 -12.49
N ALA A 135 13.00 12.76 -13.30
CA ALA A 135 14.12 12.96 -14.20
C ALA A 135 14.43 14.46 -14.31
N PRO A 136 15.17 15.04 -13.34
CA PRO A 136 15.48 16.49 -13.33
C PRO A 136 16.26 16.95 -14.56
N ASP A 137 17.02 16.04 -15.17
CA ASP A 137 17.86 16.25 -16.35
C ASP A 137 17.13 16.12 -17.69
N SER A 138 15.81 15.82 -17.69
CA SER A 138 15.03 15.55 -18.90
C SER A 138 13.82 16.49 -19.01
N ASP A 139 13.49 16.88 -20.25
CA ASP A 139 12.28 17.68 -20.57
C ASP A 139 11.07 16.80 -20.91
N GLU A 140 11.23 15.48 -20.89
CA GLU A 140 10.13 14.55 -21.06
C GLU A 140 9.07 14.76 -19.97
N LYS A 141 7.78 14.85 -20.36
CA LYS A 141 6.66 15.02 -19.41
C LYS A 141 6.39 13.78 -18.57
N TYR A 142 6.75 12.61 -19.09
CA TYR A 142 6.50 11.32 -18.45
C TYR A 142 7.69 10.39 -18.65
N ILE A 143 8.12 9.78 -17.57
CA ILE A 143 9.09 8.67 -17.62
C ILE A 143 8.29 7.37 -17.49
N LYS A 144 8.25 6.58 -18.57
CA LYS A 144 7.29 5.47 -18.73
C LYS A 144 7.71 4.17 -18.04
N THR A 145 9.01 4.00 -17.84
CA THR A 145 9.64 2.81 -17.23
C THR A 145 10.73 3.25 -16.25
N PRO A 146 11.16 2.40 -15.31
CA PRO A 146 12.20 2.75 -14.34
C PRO A 146 13.46 3.34 -15.01
N ARG A 147 13.81 4.57 -14.64
CA ARG A 147 14.99 5.30 -15.15
C ARG A 147 15.82 5.81 -13.99
N ARG A 148 17.15 5.70 -14.10
CA ARG A 148 18.06 6.21 -13.07
C ARG A 148 18.09 7.73 -13.04
N ILE A 149 18.06 8.30 -11.85
CA ILE A 149 18.36 9.72 -11.62
C ILE A 149 19.87 9.83 -11.45
N LYS A 150 20.57 10.34 -12.47
CA LYS A 150 22.04 10.38 -12.53
C LYS A 150 22.71 11.01 -11.32
N PHE A 151 22.10 12.05 -10.74
CA PHE A 151 22.62 12.69 -9.53
C PHE A 151 22.84 11.72 -8.37
N PHE A 152 22.02 10.68 -8.27
CA PHE A 152 22.08 9.69 -7.18
C PHE A 152 22.93 8.45 -7.52
N ASP A 153 23.62 8.43 -8.67
CA ASP A 153 24.50 7.31 -9.03
C ASP A 153 25.65 7.16 -8.02
N GLY A 154 25.81 5.96 -7.47
CA GLY A 154 26.80 5.66 -6.45
C GLY A 154 26.48 6.23 -5.05
N LYS A 155 25.32 6.88 -4.86
CA LYS A 155 24.91 7.46 -3.57
C LYS A 155 23.95 6.54 -2.84
N LEU A 156 24.10 6.49 -1.53
CA LEU A 156 23.23 5.79 -0.60
C LEU A 156 22.33 6.80 0.10
N LEU A 157 21.09 6.43 0.31
CA LEU A 157 20.09 7.26 0.97
C LEU A 157 19.58 6.58 2.23
N ARG A 158 19.16 7.36 3.22
CA ARG A 158 18.40 6.84 4.36
C ARG A 158 16.91 6.78 4.04
N ASP A 159 16.40 7.80 3.35
CA ASP A 159 15.00 7.88 2.95
C ASP A 159 14.83 8.78 1.73
N ILE A 160 13.75 8.58 0.97
CA ILE A 160 13.32 9.43 -0.13
C ILE A 160 11.79 9.55 -0.12
N LYS A 161 11.30 10.75 -0.39
CA LYS A 161 9.87 11.03 -0.60
C LYS A 161 9.69 11.85 -1.86
N LEU A 162 8.70 11.46 -2.66
CA LEU A 162 8.41 12.11 -3.93
C LEU A 162 6.96 12.57 -3.98
N ASP A 163 6.76 13.82 -4.36
CA ASP A 163 5.51 14.34 -4.88
C ASP A 163 5.66 14.60 -6.38
N ARG A 164 4.58 15.01 -7.04
CA ARG A 164 4.60 15.33 -8.48
C ARG A 164 5.56 16.47 -8.80
N ASN A 165 5.63 17.47 -7.94
CA ASN A 165 6.32 18.73 -8.20
C ASN A 165 7.59 18.93 -7.38
N PHE A 166 7.83 18.11 -6.38
CA PHE A 166 9.07 18.17 -5.59
C PHE A 166 9.48 16.78 -5.09
N GLY A 167 10.76 16.65 -4.83
CA GLY A 167 11.35 15.50 -4.18
C GLY A 167 12.19 15.92 -2.98
N ALA A 168 12.24 15.05 -1.99
CA ALA A 168 13.08 15.19 -0.81
C ALA A 168 13.78 13.86 -0.51
N ALA A 169 15.05 13.90 -0.15
CA ALA A 169 15.82 12.71 0.24
C ALA A 169 16.76 13.01 1.40
N ILE A 170 17.10 12.01 2.17
CA ILE A 170 18.15 12.07 3.19
C ILE A 170 19.36 11.29 2.68
N ASP A 171 20.49 11.94 2.61
CA ASP A 171 21.73 11.24 2.28
C ASP A 171 22.25 10.36 3.43
N GLU A 172 23.29 9.57 3.19
CA GLU A 172 23.88 8.68 4.21
C GLU A 172 24.38 9.41 5.45
N ARG A 173 24.69 10.72 5.34
CA ARG A 173 25.14 11.56 6.46
C ARG A 173 24.00 12.14 7.29
N GLY A 174 22.76 12.01 6.79
CA GLY A 174 21.58 12.56 7.43
C GLY A 174 21.31 14.03 7.08
N ASP A 175 21.83 14.51 5.94
CA ASP A 175 21.52 15.82 5.38
C ASP A 175 20.31 15.74 4.44
N LEU A 176 19.47 16.77 4.43
CA LEU A 176 18.29 16.86 3.55
C LEU A 176 18.70 17.39 2.17
N LEU A 177 18.25 16.69 1.13
CA LEU A 177 18.31 17.05 -0.28
C LEU A 177 16.90 17.39 -0.77
N GLN A 178 16.74 18.44 -1.56
CA GLN A 178 15.47 18.85 -2.17
C GLN A 178 15.65 19.23 -3.63
N TRP A 179 14.62 18.97 -4.44
CA TRP A 179 14.59 19.34 -5.87
C TRP A 179 13.16 19.40 -6.39
N GLY A 180 12.99 19.82 -7.64
CA GLY A 180 11.71 19.95 -8.32
C GLY A 180 11.20 21.39 -8.36
N VAL A 181 10.15 21.62 -9.15
CA VAL A 181 9.68 22.99 -9.46
C VAL A 181 9.07 23.73 -8.26
N ASP A 182 8.45 23.01 -7.31
CA ASP A 182 7.91 23.63 -6.09
C ASP A 182 9.01 23.96 -5.09
N PHE A 183 10.17 23.30 -5.16
CA PHE A 183 11.36 23.71 -4.41
C PHE A 183 12.00 24.93 -5.06
N SER A 184 12.41 24.84 -6.32
CA SER A 184 13.00 25.94 -7.07
C SER A 184 12.94 25.67 -8.56
N LYS A 185 12.43 26.62 -9.35
CA LYS A 185 12.39 26.51 -10.82
C LYS A 185 13.78 26.55 -11.46
N GLU A 186 14.76 27.09 -10.76
CA GLU A 186 16.14 27.27 -11.23
C GLU A 186 17.02 26.08 -10.88
N ALA A 187 16.68 25.29 -9.87
CA ALA A 187 17.47 24.14 -9.42
C ALA A 187 17.33 22.96 -10.38
N LYS A 188 18.37 22.71 -11.17
CA LYS A 188 18.44 21.57 -12.11
C LYS A 188 18.82 20.25 -11.44
N GLU A 189 19.37 20.29 -10.23
CA GLU A 189 19.87 19.14 -9.48
C GLU A 189 19.41 19.19 -8.01
N PRO A 190 19.32 18.02 -7.34
CA PRO A 190 19.06 17.97 -5.91
C PRO A 190 20.05 18.79 -5.10
N THR A 191 19.53 19.71 -4.29
CA THR A 191 20.31 20.67 -3.51
C THR A 191 20.25 20.32 -2.03
N LYS A 192 21.39 20.34 -1.33
CA LYS A 192 21.43 20.17 0.13
C LYS A 192 20.87 21.42 0.82
N THR A 193 19.84 21.21 1.64
CA THR A 193 19.17 22.29 2.37
C THR A 193 19.45 22.22 3.88
N LEU A 194 18.82 21.35 4.64
CA LEU A 194 19.05 21.19 6.07
C LEU A 194 20.20 20.23 6.34
N ARG A 195 21.26 20.72 7.01
CA ARG A 195 22.48 19.95 7.28
C ARG A 195 22.72 19.76 8.78
N GLY A 196 23.46 18.69 9.14
CA GLY A 196 23.96 18.45 10.49
C GLY A 196 22.87 18.10 11.53
N LYS A 197 21.67 17.68 11.09
CA LYS A 197 20.59 17.24 11.99
C LYS A 197 20.52 15.73 12.15
N ASN A 198 21.36 14.98 11.42
CA ASN A 198 21.38 13.52 11.44
C ASN A 198 19.98 12.92 11.24
N LEU A 199 19.33 13.35 10.16
CA LEU A 199 17.98 12.92 9.80
C LEU A 199 17.95 11.42 9.46
N THR A 200 16.83 10.75 9.79
CA THR A 200 16.64 9.31 9.57
C THR A 200 15.45 8.97 8.69
N SER A 201 14.37 9.75 8.77
CA SER A 201 13.17 9.54 7.97
C SER A 201 12.46 10.83 7.62
N LEU A 202 11.68 10.80 6.55
CA LEU A 202 10.90 11.90 6.00
C LEU A 202 9.43 11.53 5.92
N ALA A 203 8.58 12.52 6.07
CA ALA A 203 7.20 12.53 5.60
C ALA A 203 6.95 13.85 4.87
N ILE A 204 6.08 13.85 3.88
CA ILE A 204 5.76 15.03 3.09
C ILE A 204 4.28 15.39 3.22
N SER A 205 3.99 16.67 3.28
CA SER A 205 2.66 17.22 3.17
C SER A 205 2.54 18.06 1.90
N ARG A 206 1.50 18.86 1.79
CA ARG A 206 1.26 19.72 0.64
C ARG A 206 2.42 20.71 0.36
N ASP A 207 2.92 21.35 1.41
CA ASP A 207 3.88 22.47 1.35
C ASP A 207 5.03 22.34 2.35
N ARG A 208 5.07 21.23 3.13
CA ARG A 208 6.05 20.99 4.17
C ARG A 208 6.69 19.61 4.07
N ILE A 209 7.92 19.54 4.52
CA ILE A 209 8.65 18.29 4.75
C ILE A 209 8.77 18.14 6.26
N ILE A 210 8.31 17.02 6.79
CA ILE A 210 8.45 16.68 8.20
C ILE A 210 9.59 15.67 8.31
N ALA A 211 10.67 16.07 8.95
CA ALA A 211 11.90 15.28 9.06
C ALA A 211 12.14 14.84 10.50
N LEU A 212 12.45 13.57 10.69
CA LEU A 212 12.81 12.97 11.98
C LEU A 212 14.33 12.76 12.05
N SER A 213 14.94 13.18 13.15
CA SER A 213 16.36 12.90 13.43
C SER A 213 16.55 11.64 14.27
N SER A 214 17.76 11.12 14.30
CA SER A 214 18.14 9.97 15.14
C SER A 214 17.96 10.23 16.65
N SER A 215 17.99 11.50 17.06
CA SER A 215 17.74 11.92 18.45
C SER A 215 16.24 11.94 18.82
N GLY A 216 15.34 11.78 17.84
CA GLY A 216 13.90 11.92 18.05
C GLY A 216 13.37 13.34 17.88
N SER A 217 14.21 14.28 17.45
CA SER A 217 13.76 15.64 17.15
C SER A 217 13.03 15.68 15.80
N VAL A 218 11.91 16.38 15.76
CA VAL A 218 11.06 16.54 14.58
C VAL A 218 11.19 17.96 14.04
N TYR A 219 11.44 18.07 12.74
CA TYR A 219 11.59 19.34 12.05
C TYR A 219 10.55 19.49 10.96
N SER A 220 9.89 20.63 10.88
CA SER A 220 9.01 21.04 9.78
C SER A 220 9.74 22.07 8.92
N ILE A 221 9.99 21.72 7.66
CA ILE A 221 10.75 22.50 6.69
C ILE A 221 9.83 22.90 5.53
N PRO A 222 9.80 24.17 5.09
CA PRO A 222 9.10 24.55 3.86
C PRO A 222 9.64 23.81 2.65
N VAL A 223 8.75 23.44 1.71
CA VAL A 223 9.18 22.90 0.41
C VAL A 223 9.86 24.00 -0.40
N SER A 224 9.29 25.20 -0.44
CA SER A 224 9.77 26.33 -1.24
C SER A 224 11.12 26.87 -0.74
N GLN A 225 12.09 26.98 -1.64
CA GLN A 225 13.40 27.61 -1.36
C GLN A 225 13.28 29.08 -0.93
N THR A 226 12.32 29.82 -1.49
CA THR A 226 12.06 31.21 -1.11
C THR A 226 11.61 31.30 0.34
N GLU A 227 10.63 30.50 0.76
CA GLU A 227 10.22 30.46 2.17
C GLU A 227 11.35 30.04 3.10
N GLN A 228 12.23 29.14 2.66
CA GLN A 228 13.40 28.73 3.45
C GLN A 228 14.41 29.87 3.65
N LYS A 229 14.57 30.75 2.65
CA LYS A 229 15.47 31.90 2.74
C LYS A 229 14.88 33.05 3.54
N GLU A 230 13.60 33.36 3.34
CA GLU A 230 12.92 34.54 3.90
C GLU A 230 12.24 34.26 5.25
N GLY A 231 11.92 33.00 5.54
CA GLY A 231 11.23 32.62 6.77
C GLY A 231 12.07 32.80 8.04
N PRO A 232 11.43 32.76 9.21
CA PRO A 232 12.11 32.92 10.49
C PRO A 232 13.13 31.79 10.70
N LYS A 233 14.37 32.16 10.94
CA LYS A 233 15.45 31.21 11.20
C LYS A 233 15.54 30.92 12.69
N PRO A 234 15.73 29.66 13.11
CA PRO A 234 15.89 29.33 14.51
C PRO A 234 17.16 30.00 15.05
N ALA A 235 17.07 30.53 16.27
CA ALA A 235 18.21 31.14 16.94
C ALA A 235 19.34 30.14 17.10
N SER A 236 20.55 30.53 16.70
CA SER A 236 21.75 29.70 16.91
C SER A 236 22.02 29.60 18.41
N THR A 237 21.84 28.41 19.00
CA THR A 237 22.14 28.13 20.41
C THR A 237 23.63 27.84 20.67
N SER A 238 24.50 28.06 19.68
CA SER A 238 25.94 27.89 19.88
C SER A 238 26.49 29.02 20.75
N TRP A 239 26.91 28.68 21.97
CA TRP A 239 27.60 29.59 22.87
C TRP A 239 29.07 29.86 22.45
N ILE A 240 29.57 29.16 21.42
CA ILE A 240 30.90 29.35 20.83
C ILE A 240 30.77 30.33 19.67
N PRO A 241 31.29 31.59 19.78
CA PRO A 241 31.06 32.64 18.78
C PRO A 241 31.58 32.35 17.38
N PHE A 242 32.57 31.47 17.22
CA PHE A 242 33.22 31.16 15.96
C PHE A 242 32.66 29.91 15.24
N TRP A 243 31.81 29.16 15.90
CA TRP A 243 31.14 27.97 15.29
C TRP A 243 29.66 28.28 15.00
N ARG A 244 29.45 29.39 14.32
CA ARG A 244 28.15 29.64 13.69
C ARG A 244 28.04 28.75 12.46
N GLY A 245 27.61 27.54 12.64
CA GLY A 245 27.01 26.78 11.53
C GLY A 245 25.79 27.59 11.10
N SER A 246 25.91 28.35 10.01
CA SER A 246 24.80 29.12 9.46
C SER A 246 23.77 28.10 8.96
N ASN A 247 22.72 27.83 9.77
CA ASN A 247 21.51 27.26 9.24
C ASN A 247 20.83 28.37 8.43
N ASP A 248 21.18 28.46 7.14
CA ASP A 248 20.60 29.45 6.23
C ASP A 248 19.14 29.13 5.86
N VAL A 249 18.62 28.02 6.40
CA VAL A 249 17.29 27.48 6.10
C VAL A 249 16.34 27.71 7.25
N SER A 250 15.17 28.29 6.96
CA SER A 250 14.06 28.37 7.89
C SER A 250 13.47 27.00 8.15
N TYR A 251 13.31 26.62 9.41
CA TYR A 251 12.59 25.44 9.84
C TYR A 251 11.97 25.65 11.22
N ARG A 252 10.98 24.84 11.56
CA ARG A 252 10.36 24.82 12.89
C ARG A 252 10.62 23.48 13.56
N THR A 253 10.94 23.50 14.85
CA THR A 253 11.00 22.26 15.65
C THR A 253 9.60 21.92 16.11
N ARG A 254 9.18 20.67 15.88
CA ARG A 254 7.86 20.12 16.21
C ARG A 254 7.97 18.86 17.06
N THR A 255 9.00 18.76 17.84
CA THR A 255 9.15 17.71 18.85
C THR A 255 8.15 17.96 19.96
N PRO A 256 7.35 16.99 20.42
CA PRO A 256 6.47 17.15 21.56
C PRO A 256 7.25 17.55 22.82
N GLU A 257 6.72 18.48 23.60
CA GLU A 257 7.40 19.00 24.80
C GLU A 257 7.24 18.07 26.01
N ASN A 258 6.13 17.32 26.08
CA ASN A 258 5.77 16.48 27.23
C ASN A 258 6.22 15.02 27.08
N LEU A 259 7.44 14.79 26.59
CA LEU A 259 8.03 13.46 26.53
C LEU A 259 8.65 13.08 27.86
N ALA A 260 8.58 11.78 28.23
CA ALA A 260 9.28 11.27 29.39
C ALA A 260 10.81 11.31 29.17
N TRP A 261 11.59 11.25 30.24
CA TRP A 261 13.05 11.44 30.19
C TRP A 261 13.79 10.57 29.14
N SER A 262 13.36 9.35 28.91
CA SER A 262 13.98 8.43 27.92
C SER A 262 13.14 8.28 26.65
N GLU A 263 12.01 8.97 26.55
CA GLU A 263 11.10 8.86 25.45
C GLU A 263 11.52 9.76 24.29
N LYS A 264 11.42 9.23 23.08
CA LYS A 264 11.72 9.97 21.86
C LYS A 264 10.73 9.61 20.75
N VAL A 265 10.56 10.49 19.78
CA VAL A 265 9.82 10.18 18.56
C VAL A 265 10.65 9.17 17.74
N VAL A 266 9.99 8.10 17.27
CA VAL A 266 10.62 6.99 16.52
C VAL A 266 10.07 6.82 15.12
N ASP A 267 8.87 7.32 14.83
CA ASP A 267 8.28 7.30 13.48
C ASP A 267 7.45 8.55 13.22
N VAL A 268 7.40 8.97 11.97
CA VAL A 268 6.63 10.11 11.50
C VAL A 268 5.93 9.76 10.18
N LYS A 269 4.64 10.05 10.08
CA LYS A 269 3.84 9.94 8.87
C LYS A 269 3.08 11.25 8.64
N SER A 270 2.85 11.60 7.38
CA SER A 270 2.12 12.82 7.05
C SER A 270 1.12 12.58 5.91
N GLY A 271 -0.08 13.12 6.08
CA GLY A 271 -1.03 13.35 5.01
C GLY A 271 -0.83 14.73 4.39
N LEU A 272 -1.85 15.26 3.70
CA LEU A 272 -1.74 16.56 3.05
C LEU A 272 -1.72 17.74 4.03
N GLU A 273 -2.41 17.63 5.16
CA GLU A 273 -2.62 18.75 6.10
C GLU A 273 -2.30 18.38 7.55
N HIS A 274 -2.04 17.09 7.84
CA HIS A 274 -1.76 16.61 9.19
C HIS A 274 -0.59 15.66 9.20
N ALA A 275 0.02 15.49 10.35
CA ALA A 275 1.06 14.50 10.58
C ALA A 275 0.83 13.78 11.90
N LEU A 276 1.28 12.52 11.97
CA LEU A 276 1.33 11.71 13.17
C LEU A 276 2.77 11.47 13.57
N LEU A 277 3.02 11.53 14.88
CA LEU A 277 4.30 11.23 15.50
C LEU A 277 4.10 10.06 16.47
N LEU A 278 4.87 9.00 16.33
CA LEU A 278 4.88 7.86 17.24
C LEU A 278 6.09 7.94 18.16
N THR A 279 5.89 7.75 19.44
CA THR A 279 6.99 7.73 20.41
C THR A 279 7.45 6.32 20.74
N SER A 280 8.64 6.19 21.32
CA SER A 280 9.19 4.91 21.80
C SER A 280 8.36 4.26 22.93
N ALA A 281 7.52 5.04 23.60
CA ALA A 281 6.58 4.56 24.62
C ALA A 281 5.22 4.12 24.05
N GLY A 282 5.02 4.22 22.71
CA GLY A 282 3.75 3.88 22.06
C GLY A 282 2.70 4.96 22.18
N ARG A 283 3.05 6.20 22.55
CA ARG A 283 2.14 7.35 22.50
C ARG A 283 2.12 7.95 21.11
N VAL A 284 0.99 8.47 20.70
CA VAL A 284 0.80 9.12 19.40
C VAL A 284 0.45 10.58 19.60
N TYR A 285 1.14 11.43 18.85
CA TYR A 285 0.83 12.85 18.75
C TYR A 285 0.38 13.15 17.33
N SER A 286 -0.55 14.09 17.20
CA SER A 286 -0.96 14.65 15.92
C SER A 286 -0.73 16.15 15.87
N LEU A 287 -0.47 16.67 14.68
CA LEU A 287 -0.28 18.10 14.45
C LEU A 287 -0.74 18.47 13.04
N ALA A 288 -1.06 19.73 12.81
CA ALA A 288 -1.16 20.24 11.45
C ALA A 288 0.23 20.23 10.80
N SER A 289 0.35 19.70 9.60
CA SER A 289 1.63 19.65 8.89
C SER A 289 2.01 20.97 8.24
N GLY A 290 1.03 21.84 7.96
CA GLY A 290 1.21 23.18 7.40
C GLY A 290 0.80 24.30 8.36
N THR A 291 0.98 25.55 7.91
CA THR A 291 0.62 26.76 8.66
C THR A 291 -0.54 27.55 8.03
N GLN A 292 -1.01 27.13 6.86
CA GLN A 292 -2.05 27.81 6.10
C GLN A 292 -3.43 27.18 6.29
N ASN A 293 -3.50 25.84 6.28
CA ASN A 293 -4.74 25.10 6.37
C ASN A 293 -4.80 24.33 7.69
N PHE A 294 -5.89 24.54 8.43
CA PHE A 294 -6.18 23.76 9.63
C PHE A 294 -6.84 22.43 9.23
N PRO A 295 -6.40 21.29 9.78
CA PRO A 295 -7.02 19.99 9.51
C PRO A 295 -8.43 19.89 10.09
N ALA A 296 -9.48 20.00 9.24
CA ALA A 296 -10.87 20.12 9.69
C ALA A 296 -11.73 18.86 9.50
N LYS A 297 -11.12 17.73 9.07
CA LYS A 297 -11.84 16.49 8.77
C LYS A 297 -11.68 15.40 9.84
N GLY A 298 -11.39 15.77 11.09
CA GLY A 298 -11.17 14.82 12.18
C GLY A 298 -9.85 14.04 12.12
N GLN A 299 -8.99 14.31 11.12
CA GLN A 299 -7.74 13.57 10.88
C GLN A 299 -6.68 13.74 11.99
N LEU A 300 -6.88 14.70 12.91
CA LEU A 300 -6.04 14.85 14.11
C LEU A 300 -6.38 13.84 15.21
N GLY A 301 -7.56 13.20 15.19
CA GLY A 301 -7.97 12.21 16.19
C GLY A 301 -8.21 12.77 17.58
N ILE A 302 -8.50 14.07 17.69
CA ILE A 302 -8.74 14.76 18.96
C ILE A 302 -10.17 15.29 18.93
N PRO A 303 -11.08 14.67 19.70
CA PRO A 303 -12.49 15.04 19.71
C PRO A 303 -12.71 16.51 20.06
N GLY A 304 -13.53 17.20 19.26
CA GLY A 304 -13.88 18.58 19.47
C GLY A 304 -12.77 19.60 19.17
N LEU A 305 -11.62 19.19 18.66
CA LEU A 305 -10.58 20.11 18.22
C LEU A 305 -10.92 20.66 16.84
N THR A 306 -11.46 21.87 16.81
CA THR A 306 -11.84 22.59 15.59
C THR A 306 -11.03 23.88 15.45
N TRP A 307 -11.24 24.60 14.35
CA TRP A 307 -10.64 25.91 14.17
C TRP A 307 -10.99 26.88 15.29
N GLU A 308 -12.24 26.83 15.79
CA GLU A 308 -12.76 27.71 16.83
C GLU A 308 -12.25 27.32 18.22
N SER A 309 -12.18 26.02 18.52
CA SER A 309 -11.81 25.49 19.84
C SER A 309 -10.31 25.33 20.06
N ARG A 310 -9.49 25.49 19.00
CA ARG A 310 -8.05 25.32 19.10
C ARG A 310 -7.38 26.31 20.07
N PRO A 311 -6.24 25.94 20.67
CA PRO A 311 -5.41 26.88 21.41
C PRO A 311 -5.00 28.08 20.55
N GLN A 312 -4.95 29.25 21.15
CA GLN A 312 -4.52 30.46 20.46
C GLN A 312 -3.04 30.37 20.04
N GLY A 313 -2.72 30.91 18.87
CA GLY A 313 -1.36 30.94 18.32
C GLY A 313 -1.15 29.96 17.18
N ALA A 314 0.07 29.40 17.06
CA ALA A 314 0.41 28.48 16.01
C ALA A 314 -0.33 27.14 16.18
N PHE A 315 -0.98 26.65 15.12
CA PHE A 315 -1.76 25.42 15.16
C PHE A 315 -1.00 24.18 14.64
N ASP A 316 0.22 24.35 14.17
CA ASP A 316 1.13 23.27 13.79
C ASP A 316 1.90 22.68 15.01
N VAL A 317 1.32 22.74 16.19
CA VAL A 317 1.88 22.22 17.45
C VAL A 317 1.43 20.77 17.66
N PRO A 318 2.31 19.87 18.12
CA PRO A 318 1.92 18.51 18.45
C PRO A 318 0.94 18.42 19.62
N HIS A 319 -0.16 17.68 19.45
CA HIS A 319 -1.14 17.37 20.48
C HIS A 319 -1.17 15.86 20.70
N GLU A 320 -1.14 15.41 21.95
CA GLU A 320 -1.26 13.98 22.28
C GLU A 320 -2.69 13.50 22.01
N ILE A 321 -2.83 12.37 21.33
CA ILE A 321 -4.13 11.70 21.14
C ILE A 321 -4.44 10.90 22.41
N THR A 322 -5.01 11.57 23.39
CA THR A 322 -5.25 10.99 24.73
C THR A 322 -6.27 9.86 24.75
N THR A 323 -7.13 9.77 23.75
CA THR A 323 -8.08 8.66 23.56
C THR A 323 -7.39 7.32 23.26
N LEU A 324 -6.13 7.34 22.82
CA LEU A 324 -5.30 6.15 22.64
C LEU A 324 -4.50 5.75 23.90
N LYS A 325 -4.68 6.46 25.01
CA LYS A 325 -4.01 6.12 26.27
C LYS A 325 -4.41 4.73 26.76
N GLY A 326 -3.42 3.91 27.09
CA GLY A 326 -3.63 2.50 27.46
C GLY A 326 -3.53 1.51 26.30
N PHE A 327 -3.36 2.00 25.06
CA PHE A 327 -3.05 1.20 23.88
C PHE A 327 -1.61 1.49 23.44
N PRO A 328 -0.65 0.55 23.62
CA PRO A 328 0.73 0.76 23.20
C PRO A 328 0.80 0.69 21.66
N ILE A 329 0.72 1.84 21.01
CA ILE A 329 0.74 1.91 19.55
C ILE A 329 2.13 1.53 19.02
N SER A 330 2.16 0.70 18.01
CA SER A 330 3.39 0.19 17.38
C SER A 330 3.56 0.64 15.93
N LYS A 331 2.46 0.97 15.24
CA LYS A 331 2.46 1.41 13.84
C LYS A 331 1.49 2.56 13.64
N ILE A 332 1.89 3.48 12.77
CA ILE A 332 1.08 4.62 12.32
C ILE A 332 1.07 4.71 10.80
N ALA A 333 -0.02 5.15 10.21
CA ALA A 333 -0.15 5.42 8.78
C ALA A 333 -1.09 6.62 8.55
N THR A 334 -0.86 7.37 7.48
CA THR A 334 -1.68 8.51 7.11
C THR A 334 -2.02 8.45 5.62
N GLY A 335 -3.29 8.67 5.28
CA GLY A 335 -3.69 9.03 3.92
C GLY A 335 -3.77 10.55 3.77
N ASP A 336 -4.42 11.04 2.72
CA ASP A 336 -4.52 12.48 2.47
C ASP A 336 -5.21 13.21 3.64
N TYR A 337 -6.33 12.66 4.15
CA TYR A 337 -7.15 13.26 5.22
C TYR A 337 -7.62 12.25 6.28
N HIS A 338 -6.97 11.11 6.39
CA HIS A 338 -7.31 10.11 7.39
C HIS A 338 -6.06 9.48 7.98
N SER A 339 -6.24 8.84 9.11
CA SER A 339 -5.17 8.24 9.91
C SER A 339 -5.54 6.84 10.36
N LEU A 340 -4.55 5.96 10.40
CA LEU A 340 -4.65 4.63 10.98
C LEU A 340 -3.52 4.42 11.99
N VAL A 341 -3.82 3.74 13.07
CA VAL A 341 -2.82 3.31 14.05
C VAL A 341 -3.08 1.86 14.44
N CYS A 342 -2.02 1.13 14.74
CA CYS A 342 -2.12 -0.26 15.20
C CYS A 342 -1.30 -0.43 16.49
N ASP A 343 -1.89 -1.10 17.47
CA ASP A 343 -1.21 -1.41 18.72
C ASP A 343 -0.43 -2.74 18.64
N SER A 344 0.37 -3.00 19.66
CA SER A 344 1.17 -4.23 19.76
C SER A 344 0.32 -5.51 19.93
N ALA A 345 -0.93 -5.37 20.38
CA ALA A 345 -1.87 -6.48 20.51
C ALA A 345 -2.54 -6.86 19.17
N GLY A 346 -2.39 -6.05 18.13
CA GLY A 346 -2.98 -6.28 16.81
C GLY A 346 -4.38 -5.68 16.66
N ARG A 347 -4.73 -4.67 17.46
CA ARG A 347 -5.93 -3.86 17.28
C ARG A 347 -5.57 -2.63 16.45
N ALA A 348 -6.40 -2.29 15.49
CA ALA A 348 -6.21 -1.09 14.70
C ALA A 348 -7.34 -0.09 14.94
N PHE A 349 -7.00 1.19 14.88
CA PHE A 349 -7.93 2.30 15.01
C PHE A 349 -7.78 3.20 13.79
N SER A 350 -8.89 3.80 13.37
CA SER A 350 -8.93 4.74 12.26
C SER A 350 -9.73 5.98 12.62
N PHE A 351 -9.36 7.13 12.03
CA PHE A 351 -10.02 8.41 12.23
C PHE A 351 -9.74 9.36 11.07
N GLY A 352 -10.53 10.41 10.94
CA GLY A 352 -10.44 11.37 9.85
C GLY A 352 -11.59 11.27 8.86
N ASP A 353 -11.33 11.60 7.60
CA ASP A 353 -12.28 11.56 6.49
C ASP A 353 -12.70 10.12 6.15
N ASN A 354 -14.02 9.88 6.01
CA ASN A 354 -14.59 8.59 5.60
C ASN A 354 -15.46 8.68 4.33
N THR A 355 -15.31 9.72 3.54
CA THR A 355 -16.12 9.95 2.33
C THR A 355 -16.01 8.84 1.28
N SER A 356 -14.93 8.08 1.32
CA SER A 356 -14.67 6.93 0.41
C SER A 356 -14.62 5.59 1.16
N GLY A 357 -15.03 5.52 2.43
CA GLY A 357 -14.94 4.30 3.23
C GLY A 357 -13.52 3.96 3.69
N GLN A 358 -12.60 4.93 3.65
CA GLN A 358 -11.17 4.73 3.96
C GLN A 358 -10.89 4.48 5.44
N LEU A 359 -11.88 4.57 6.31
CA LEU A 359 -11.76 4.22 7.72
C LEU A 359 -12.08 2.74 8.02
N GLY A 360 -12.59 1.96 7.06
CA GLY A 360 -12.82 0.52 7.22
C GLY A 360 -14.12 0.16 7.93
N PHE A 361 -15.09 1.08 7.98
CA PHE A 361 -16.44 0.84 8.47
C PHE A 361 -17.48 1.59 7.63
N PRO A 362 -18.77 1.17 7.70
CA PRO A 362 -19.81 1.69 6.84
C PRO A 362 -19.88 3.22 6.87
N PHE A 363 -20.09 3.76 5.69
CA PHE A 363 -20.28 5.18 5.45
C PHE A 363 -21.58 5.65 6.14
N ASN A 364 -21.49 6.77 6.87
CA ASN A 364 -22.63 7.48 7.38
C ASN A 364 -22.75 8.83 6.65
N SER A 365 -23.84 9.05 5.94
CA SER A 365 -24.09 10.29 5.20
C SER A 365 -24.20 11.53 6.10
N GLU A 366 -24.51 11.35 7.37
CA GLU A 366 -24.62 12.44 8.36
C GLU A 366 -23.27 12.78 9.02
N ALA A 367 -22.35 11.81 9.06
CA ALA A 367 -21.02 11.96 9.67
C ALA A 367 -19.95 11.46 8.69
N LEU A 368 -19.52 12.34 7.78
CA LEU A 368 -18.50 12.05 6.75
C LEU A 368 -17.08 11.94 7.32
N SER A 369 -16.89 12.34 8.55
CA SER A 369 -15.60 12.30 9.23
C SER A 369 -15.74 11.83 10.67
N VAL A 370 -14.68 11.24 11.20
CA VAL A 370 -14.60 10.75 12.58
C VAL A 370 -13.41 11.42 13.26
N ASP A 371 -13.66 12.20 14.30
CA ASP A 371 -12.65 13.00 14.99
C ASP A 371 -11.97 12.27 16.17
N ALA A 372 -12.38 11.03 16.45
CA ALA A 372 -11.80 10.19 17.50
C ALA A 372 -11.32 8.85 16.93
N PRO A 373 -10.20 8.30 17.41
CA PRO A 373 -9.76 6.96 17.08
C PRO A 373 -10.87 5.91 17.34
N SER A 374 -11.35 5.30 16.27
CA SER A 374 -12.41 4.28 16.31
C SER A 374 -11.85 2.90 15.97
N LEU A 375 -12.17 1.92 16.82
CA LEU A 375 -11.66 0.54 16.68
C LEU A 375 -12.19 -0.13 15.41
N LEU A 376 -11.31 -0.66 14.59
CA LEU A 376 -11.68 -1.48 13.44
C LEU A 376 -12.23 -2.86 13.89
N PRO A 377 -13.35 -3.32 13.32
CA PRO A 377 -13.98 -4.58 13.71
C PRO A 377 -13.22 -5.79 13.11
N THR A 378 -12.09 -6.16 13.70
CA THR A 378 -11.22 -7.25 13.20
C THR A 378 -11.92 -8.60 13.12
N GLN A 379 -12.92 -8.87 13.99
CA GLN A 379 -13.71 -10.11 13.94
C GLN A 379 -14.45 -10.28 12.61
N LYS A 380 -14.83 -9.19 11.95
CA LYS A 380 -15.49 -9.24 10.64
C LYS A 380 -14.58 -9.71 9.51
N LEU A 381 -13.24 -9.54 9.62
CA LEU A 381 -12.28 -9.94 8.59
C LEU A 381 -12.32 -11.44 8.26
N TYR A 382 -12.65 -12.25 9.26
CA TYR A 382 -12.74 -13.70 9.15
C TYR A 382 -14.13 -14.25 9.53
N ALA A 383 -15.16 -13.43 9.35
CA ALA A 383 -16.54 -13.83 9.63
C ALA A 383 -16.91 -15.11 8.84
N GLY A 384 -17.55 -16.06 9.50
CA GLY A 384 -17.89 -17.38 8.91
C GLY A 384 -16.75 -18.39 8.89
N THR A 385 -15.58 -18.04 9.43
CA THR A 385 -14.45 -18.96 9.61
C THR A 385 -14.10 -19.12 11.09
N ALA A 386 -13.36 -20.18 11.43
CA ALA A 386 -12.84 -20.36 12.79
C ALA A 386 -11.52 -19.60 13.03
N GLN A 387 -11.05 -18.80 12.05
CA GLN A 387 -9.78 -18.09 12.15
C GLN A 387 -9.91 -16.84 13.02
N GLN A 388 -8.85 -16.57 13.78
CA GLN A 388 -8.67 -15.33 14.54
C GLN A 388 -7.54 -14.53 13.90
N GLY A 389 -7.83 -13.30 13.47
CA GLY A 389 -6.88 -12.41 12.83
C GLY A 389 -6.25 -11.44 13.81
N LYS A 390 -4.94 -11.25 13.70
CA LYS A 390 -4.16 -10.22 14.37
C LYS A 390 -3.59 -9.27 13.31
N ILE A 391 -3.91 -7.98 13.40
CA ILE A 391 -3.33 -6.99 12.49
C ILE A 391 -1.86 -6.81 12.87
N THR A 392 -0.98 -6.92 11.87
CA THR A 392 0.47 -6.81 12.06
C THR A 392 1.01 -5.46 11.60
N ASN A 393 0.35 -4.85 10.60
CA ASN A 393 0.74 -3.53 10.11
C ASN A 393 -0.46 -2.81 9.46
N VAL A 394 -0.35 -1.48 9.37
CA VAL A 394 -1.30 -0.58 8.72
C VAL A 394 -0.58 0.31 7.72
N PHE A 395 -1.22 0.57 6.57
CA PHE A 395 -0.69 1.46 5.54
C PHE A 395 -1.82 2.32 4.98
N ALA A 396 -1.53 3.52 4.58
CA ALA A 396 -2.49 4.42 3.96
C ALA A 396 -1.81 5.38 2.99
N GLY A 397 -2.57 5.87 2.00
CA GLY A 397 -2.17 6.89 1.06
C GLY A 397 -3.36 7.34 0.22
N GLY A 398 -3.42 8.61 -0.16
CA GLY A 398 -4.62 9.16 -0.77
C GLY A 398 -5.85 8.91 0.08
N ASN A 399 -6.88 8.30 -0.51
CA ASN A 399 -8.11 7.87 0.17
C ASN A 399 -8.20 6.32 0.25
N THR A 400 -7.08 5.62 0.40
CA THR A 400 -7.03 4.16 0.43
C THR A 400 -6.22 3.69 1.63
N SER A 401 -6.67 2.61 2.25
CA SER A 401 -6.07 2.00 3.43
C SER A 401 -5.81 0.51 3.23
N TYR A 402 -4.76 -0.01 3.87
CA TYR A 402 -4.41 -1.43 3.82
C TYR A 402 -4.05 -1.94 5.21
N LEU A 403 -4.35 -3.22 5.44
CA LEU A 403 -3.98 -3.95 6.64
C LEU A 403 -3.27 -5.24 6.24
N THR A 404 -2.19 -5.58 6.92
CA THR A 404 -1.65 -6.94 6.91
C THR A 404 -2.11 -7.65 8.17
N VAL A 405 -2.55 -8.89 8.00
CA VAL A 405 -3.16 -9.68 9.08
C VAL A 405 -2.55 -11.07 9.08
N GLU A 406 -2.11 -11.52 10.24
CA GLU A 406 -1.83 -12.92 10.48
C GLU A 406 -3.04 -13.57 11.12
N ALA A 407 -3.48 -14.70 10.57
CA ALA A 407 -4.62 -15.41 11.09
C ALA A 407 -4.29 -16.88 11.33
N SER A 408 -4.79 -17.40 12.45
CA SER A 408 -4.65 -18.81 12.82
C SER A 408 -5.99 -19.34 13.33
N LYS A 409 -6.22 -20.64 13.21
CA LYS A 409 -7.33 -21.29 13.91
C LYS A 409 -6.89 -21.70 15.32
N PRO A 410 -7.78 -21.65 16.30
CA PRO A 410 -7.53 -22.27 17.59
C PRO A 410 -7.17 -23.75 17.37
N ASN A 411 -6.12 -24.24 17.96
CA ASN A 411 -5.61 -25.61 17.85
C ASN A 411 -4.88 -25.98 16.53
N GLU A 412 -4.68 -25.05 15.60
CA GLU A 412 -3.82 -25.26 14.44
C GLU A 412 -2.55 -24.40 14.57
N SER A 413 -1.39 -24.96 14.32
CA SER A 413 -0.12 -24.24 14.30
C SER A 413 0.08 -23.44 13.00
N ARG A 414 -0.73 -23.70 11.97
CA ARG A 414 -0.63 -23.05 10.67
C ARG A 414 -1.15 -21.62 10.74
N VAL A 415 -0.29 -20.67 10.45
CA VAL A 415 -0.62 -19.26 10.31
C VAL A 415 -0.80 -18.93 8.83
N THR A 416 -1.82 -18.14 8.49
CA THR A 416 -1.99 -17.54 7.17
C THR A 416 -1.63 -16.06 7.23
N ALA A 417 -1.02 -15.54 6.18
CA ALA A 417 -0.79 -14.12 6.01
C ALA A 417 -1.74 -13.59 4.94
N ASP A 418 -2.49 -12.56 5.29
CA ASP A 418 -3.50 -11.95 4.41
C ASP A 418 -3.32 -10.43 4.37
N THR A 419 -3.66 -9.82 3.23
CA THR A 419 -3.68 -8.38 3.05
C THR A 419 -5.08 -7.92 2.68
N PHE A 420 -5.57 -6.90 3.36
CA PHE A 420 -6.88 -6.30 3.13
C PHE A 420 -6.74 -4.86 2.65
N ALA A 421 -7.65 -4.43 1.78
CA ALA A 421 -7.76 -3.07 1.28
C ALA A 421 -9.17 -2.52 1.46
N PHE A 422 -9.28 -1.21 1.70
CA PHE A 422 -10.54 -0.48 1.79
C PHE A 422 -10.34 1.00 1.44
N GLY A 423 -11.44 1.70 1.17
CA GLY A 423 -11.42 3.09 0.71
C GLY A 423 -11.80 3.23 -0.75
N HIS A 424 -11.20 4.20 -1.43
CA HIS A 424 -11.45 4.52 -2.82
C HIS A 424 -10.78 3.52 -3.77
N GLY A 425 -11.52 3.02 -4.78
CA GLY A 425 -11.01 1.98 -5.68
C GLY A 425 -11.31 2.20 -7.17
N LEU A 426 -11.80 3.40 -7.56
CA LEU A 426 -12.23 3.69 -8.92
C LEU A 426 -11.13 3.52 -9.97
N THR A 427 -9.88 3.74 -9.61
CA THR A 427 -8.72 3.59 -10.51
C THR A 427 -7.93 2.31 -10.24
N GLY A 428 -8.51 1.36 -9.50
CA GLY A 428 -7.91 0.04 -9.23
C GLY A 428 -6.96 0.00 -8.02
N GLN A 429 -6.84 1.10 -7.26
CA GLN A 429 -5.88 1.19 -6.15
C GLN A 429 -6.15 0.21 -5.00
N LEU A 430 -7.34 -0.39 -4.90
CA LEU A 430 -7.59 -1.45 -3.91
C LEU A 430 -6.85 -2.77 -4.22
N GLY A 431 -6.49 -3.02 -5.49
CA GLY A 431 -5.77 -4.23 -5.86
C GLY A 431 -6.60 -5.53 -5.83
N VAL A 432 -7.92 -5.44 -5.69
CA VAL A 432 -8.84 -6.59 -5.52
C VAL A 432 -9.36 -7.17 -6.84
N GLY A 433 -8.84 -6.70 -7.98
CA GLY A 433 -9.25 -7.16 -9.32
C GLY A 433 -10.57 -6.57 -9.81
N ARG A 434 -11.14 -5.60 -9.11
CA ARG A 434 -12.41 -4.94 -9.43
C ARG A 434 -12.29 -3.43 -9.34
N TRP A 435 -13.07 -2.72 -10.14
CA TRP A 435 -13.20 -1.27 -10.13
C TRP A 435 -14.38 -0.90 -9.23
N ILE A 436 -14.10 -0.41 -8.04
CA ILE A 436 -15.11 -0.12 -7.01
C ILE A 436 -14.94 1.33 -6.57
N HIS A 437 -16.01 2.12 -6.66
CA HIS A 437 -15.95 3.53 -6.27
C HIS A 437 -15.60 3.69 -4.78
N THR A 438 -16.30 2.96 -3.92
CA THR A 438 -16.13 3.02 -2.45
C THR A 438 -16.22 1.61 -1.86
N GLN A 439 -15.24 1.23 -1.09
CA GLN A 439 -15.18 -0.03 -0.36
C GLN A 439 -14.97 0.26 1.13
N ALA A 440 -16.05 0.24 1.91
CA ALA A 440 -15.98 0.53 3.33
C ALA A 440 -15.49 -0.67 4.16
N ASP A 441 -15.96 -1.87 3.82
CA ASP A 441 -15.51 -3.08 4.52
C ASP A 441 -14.18 -3.57 3.96
N PRO A 442 -13.18 -3.86 4.82
CA PRO A 442 -11.89 -4.39 4.38
C PRO A 442 -12.04 -5.67 3.57
N THR A 443 -11.49 -5.67 2.36
CA THR A 443 -11.59 -6.78 1.41
C THR A 443 -10.20 -7.36 1.13
N LYS A 444 -10.08 -8.70 1.12
CA LYS A 444 -8.80 -9.39 0.83
C LYS A 444 -8.29 -9.06 -0.57
N ILE A 445 -6.98 -8.83 -0.68
CA ILE A 445 -6.27 -8.78 -1.95
C ILE A 445 -5.79 -10.20 -2.28
N PRO A 446 -6.36 -10.86 -3.30
CA PRO A 446 -6.03 -12.27 -3.59
C PRO A 446 -4.54 -12.50 -3.87
N ALA A 447 -3.89 -11.54 -4.54
CA ALA A 447 -2.46 -11.64 -4.90
C ALA A 447 -1.51 -11.67 -3.69
N PHE A 448 -1.97 -11.30 -2.50
CA PHE A 448 -1.17 -11.21 -1.28
C PHE A 448 -1.80 -11.95 -0.09
N SER A 449 -2.70 -12.89 -0.35
CA SER A 449 -3.44 -13.57 0.71
C SER A 449 -3.38 -15.08 0.55
N GLY A 450 -3.07 -15.78 1.65
CA GLY A 450 -3.05 -17.23 1.69
C GLY A 450 -1.92 -17.86 0.88
N LEU A 451 -0.84 -17.15 0.60
CA LEU A 451 0.33 -17.66 -0.12
C LEU A 451 1.27 -18.38 0.83
N PHE A 452 1.84 -19.48 0.35
CA PHE A 452 2.80 -20.29 1.11
C PHE A 452 3.99 -20.66 0.24
N GLU A 453 5.14 -20.81 0.88
CA GLU A 453 6.33 -21.43 0.30
C GLU A 453 6.81 -22.56 1.21
N TRP A 454 7.57 -23.48 0.65
CA TRP A 454 8.13 -24.58 1.41
C TRP A 454 9.52 -24.21 1.94
N ASP A 455 9.68 -24.25 3.25
CA ASP A 455 10.98 -24.08 3.88
C ASP A 455 11.64 -25.47 4.03
N GLU A 456 12.68 -25.71 3.24
CA GLU A 456 13.44 -26.97 3.28
C GLU A 456 14.14 -27.19 4.60
N THR A 457 14.56 -26.11 5.30
CA THR A 457 15.28 -26.19 6.56
C THR A 457 14.36 -26.60 7.70
N ALA A 458 13.19 -25.98 7.76
CA ALA A 458 12.17 -26.26 8.77
C ALA A 458 11.27 -27.42 8.38
N ASN A 459 11.34 -27.90 7.13
CA ASN A 459 10.49 -28.94 6.54
C ASN A 459 8.98 -28.65 6.74
N THR A 460 8.59 -27.39 6.57
CA THR A 460 7.20 -26.91 6.75
C THR A 460 6.84 -25.87 5.71
N ALA A 461 5.53 -25.73 5.45
CA ALA A 461 5.01 -24.62 4.66
C ALA A 461 4.91 -23.35 5.52
N ILE A 462 5.62 -22.31 5.13
CA ILE A 462 5.58 -20.99 5.77
C ILE A 462 4.77 -20.00 4.95
N PRO A 463 4.00 -19.09 5.58
CA PRO A 463 3.25 -18.10 4.84
C PRO A 463 4.17 -17.03 4.24
N ILE A 464 3.97 -16.71 2.95
CA ILE A 464 4.64 -15.57 2.32
C ILE A 464 3.94 -14.30 2.80
N LYS A 465 4.67 -13.47 3.54
CA LYS A 465 4.22 -12.19 4.08
C LYS A 465 4.57 -11.05 3.13
N LEU A 466 3.98 -9.89 3.35
CA LEU A 466 4.49 -8.66 2.76
C LEU A 466 5.62 -8.09 3.62
N HIS A 467 6.74 -7.82 2.98
CA HIS A 467 7.85 -7.10 3.60
C HIS A 467 7.49 -5.63 3.84
N ASN A 468 6.88 -5.01 2.83
CA ASN A 468 6.42 -3.61 2.91
C ASN A 468 5.36 -3.31 1.85
N ILE A 469 4.52 -2.31 2.12
CA ILE A 469 3.65 -1.67 1.14
C ILE A 469 3.98 -0.18 1.12
N SER A 470 4.28 0.38 -0.04
CA SER A 470 4.34 1.82 -0.26
C SER A 470 3.07 2.27 -0.95
N VAL A 471 2.37 3.22 -0.34
CA VAL A 471 1.06 3.69 -0.82
C VAL A 471 1.20 5.15 -1.22
N GLY A 472 1.05 5.41 -2.52
CA GLY A 472 0.96 6.76 -3.06
C GLY A 472 -0.46 7.32 -2.99
N ALA A 473 -0.70 8.47 -3.63
CA ALA A 473 -2.02 9.09 -3.64
C ALA A 473 -3.08 8.24 -4.36
N THR A 474 -2.71 7.51 -5.43
CA THR A 474 -3.66 6.77 -6.28
C THR A 474 -3.14 5.43 -6.79
N HIS A 475 -1.94 5.02 -6.40
CA HIS A 475 -1.32 3.75 -6.77
C HIS A 475 -0.50 3.24 -5.60
N ALA A 476 -0.15 1.97 -5.64
CA ALA A 476 0.64 1.34 -4.59
C ALA A 476 1.61 0.31 -5.16
N ALA A 477 2.62 -0.01 -4.37
CA ALA A 477 3.57 -1.08 -4.61
C ALA A 477 3.77 -1.91 -3.35
N ALA A 478 3.86 -3.23 -3.49
CA ALA A 478 4.15 -4.13 -2.40
C ALA A 478 5.38 -4.99 -2.69
N VAL A 479 6.20 -5.16 -1.69
CA VAL A 479 7.37 -6.03 -1.70
C VAL A 479 7.04 -7.27 -0.91
N MET A 480 7.23 -8.44 -1.49
CA MET A 480 6.98 -9.71 -0.85
C MET A 480 8.20 -10.16 -0.03
N ASP A 481 7.94 -10.85 1.07
CA ASP A 481 8.99 -11.48 1.88
C ASP A 481 9.14 -12.95 1.49
N ASN A 482 9.31 -13.18 0.20
CA ASN A 482 9.54 -14.49 -0.39
C ASN A 482 11.02 -14.86 -0.35
N VAL A 483 11.33 -16.14 -0.49
CA VAL A 483 12.72 -16.60 -0.63
C VAL A 483 13.35 -15.91 -1.83
N ALA A 484 14.42 -15.16 -1.59
CA ALA A 484 15.11 -14.36 -2.58
C ALA A 484 16.42 -15.00 -3.06
N SER A 485 16.90 -16.04 -2.37
CA SER A 485 18.20 -16.65 -2.66
C SER A 485 18.23 -18.14 -2.33
N VAL A 486 19.06 -18.87 -3.07
CA VAL A 486 19.47 -20.23 -2.70
C VAL A 486 20.94 -20.16 -2.29
N VAL A 487 21.21 -20.62 -1.09
CA VAL A 487 22.57 -20.77 -0.57
C VAL A 487 22.96 -22.24 -0.73
N THR A 488 24.01 -22.48 -1.50
CA THR A 488 24.53 -23.84 -1.65
C THR A 488 25.19 -24.26 -0.33
N ALA A 489 24.69 -25.34 0.27
CA ALA A 489 25.09 -25.81 1.59
C ALA A 489 26.62 -26.08 1.69
N GLY A 490 27.36 -25.04 1.96
CA GLY A 490 28.77 -25.10 2.35
C GLY A 490 28.88 -24.75 3.84
N LYS A 491 29.73 -25.46 4.56
CA LYS A 491 29.99 -25.29 6.00
C LYS A 491 30.52 -23.92 6.45
N SER A 492 30.48 -22.91 5.60
CA SER A 492 31.02 -21.57 5.82
C SER A 492 29.94 -20.51 5.59
N ASN A 493 29.72 -19.62 6.56
CA ASN A 493 28.88 -18.42 6.43
C ASN A 493 29.39 -17.38 5.39
N LYS A 494 30.29 -17.76 4.51
CA LYS A 494 30.77 -16.91 3.42
C LYS A 494 29.94 -17.21 2.17
N LEU A 495 29.37 -16.19 1.58
CA LEU A 495 28.76 -16.26 0.26
C LEU A 495 29.75 -16.90 -0.72
N THR A 496 29.34 -17.99 -1.34
CA THR A 496 30.12 -18.69 -2.36
C THR A 496 29.71 -18.21 -3.74
N GLU A 497 30.54 -18.41 -4.75
CA GLU A 497 30.21 -18.09 -6.15
C GLU A 497 28.98 -18.84 -6.67
N ASN A 498 28.54 -19.86 -5.97
CA ASN A 498 27.36 -20.67 -6.31
C ASN A 498 26.06 -20.15 -5.67
N ASP A 499 26.15 -19.16 -4.79
CA ASP A 499 24.96 -18.57 -4.16
C ASP A 499 24.28 -17.64 -5.16
N THR A 500 23.02 -17.94 -5.44
CA THR A 500 22.23 -17.17 -6.40
C THR A 500 21.19 -16.36 -5.64
N ASN A 501 21.17 -15.05 -5.86
CA ASN A 501 20.14 -14.17 -5.33
C ASN A 501 19.39 -13.51 -6.49
N TRP A 502 18.08 -13.77 -6.60
CA TRP A 502 17.24 -13.19 -7.66
C TRP A 502 16.37 -12.04 -7.21
N GLY A 503 16.51 -11.59 -5.96
CA GLY A 503 15.79 -10.45 -5.42
C GLY A 503 14.41 -10.81 -4.86
N ARG A 504 13.79 -9.80 -4.22
CA ARG A 504 12.42 -9.89 -3.73
C ARG A 504 11.43 -9.47 -4.80
N ASP A 505 10.29 -10.14 -4.82
CA ASP A 505 9.18 -9.80 -5.68
C ASP A 505 8.57 -8.45 -5.31
N ILE A 506 8.33 -7.62 -6.31
CA ILE A 506 7.64 -6.35 -6.18
C ILE A 506 6.50 -6.27 -7.19
N LEU A 507 5.31 -5.90 -6.72
CA LEU A 507 4.12 -5.77 -7.53
C LEU A 507 3.56 -4.35 -7.40
N PHE A 508 2.94 -3.87 -8.50
CA PHE A 508 2.38 -2.53 -8.61
C PHE A 508 0.92 -2.58 -9.04
N TRP A 509 0.09 -1.65 -8.56
CA TRP A 509 -1.33 -1.54 -8.96
C TRP A 509 -1.88 -0.14 -8.73
N GLY A 510 -3.06 0.14 -9.27
CA GLY A 510 -3.77 1.39 -9.12
C GLY A 510 -3.79 2.23 -10.39
N ASN A 511 -3.88 3.53 -10.21
CA ASN A 511 -3.88 4.52 -11.29
C ASN A 511 -2.55 4.53 -12.04
N ASN A 512 -2.62 4.66 -13.36
CA ASN A 512 -1.44 4.71 -14.23
C ASN A 512 -1.53 5.83 -15.28
N GLU A 513 -2.28 6.87 -15.00
CA GLU A 513 -2.44 8.02 -15.91
C GLU A 513 -1.10 8.69 -16.26
N PHE A 514 -0.17 8.68 -15.34
CA PHE A 514 1.16 9.30 -15.49
C PHE A 514 2.29 8.26 -15.67
N TYR A 515 1.97 7.02 -16.02
CA TYR A 515 2.92 5.89 -16.09
C TYR A 515 3.58 5.51 -14.75
N GLN A 516 2.95 5.85 -13.63
CA GLN A 516 3.51 5.61 -12.29
C GLN A 516 3.62 4.12 -11.91
N ILE A 517 2.95 3.22 -12.63
CA ILE A 517 3.16 1.76 -12.51
C ILE A 517 4.50 1.31 -13.11
N GLY A 518 5.02 2.04 -14.12
CA GLY A 518 6.30 1.70 -14.75
C GLY A 518 6.24 0.59 -15.80
N SER A 519 5.06 0.19 -16.24
CA SER A 519 4.85 -0.87 -17.23
C SER A 519 5.07 -0.42 -18.69
N GLY A 520 5.37 0.85 -18.93
CA GLY A 520 5.44 1.43 -20.27
C GLY A 520 4.09 1.69 -20.91
N LYS A 521 2.99 1.19 -20.32
CA LYS A 521 1.59 1.38 -20.77
C LYS A 521 0.90 2.39 -19.87
N ARG A 522 -0.13 3.09 -20.40
CA ARG A 522 -0.90 4.12 -19.67
C ARG A 522 -2.28 3.60 -19.24
N SER A 523 -2.40 2.36 -18.88
CA SER A 523 -3.64 1.76 -18.41
C SER A 523 -3.60 1.53 -16.90
N ASN A 524 -4.68 1.88 -16.20
CA ASN A 524 -4.86 1.57 -14.79
C ASN A 524 -4.89 0.06 -14.56
N VAL A 525 -4.50 -0.37 -13.37
CA VAL A 525 -4.35 -1.79 -13.03
C VAL A 525 -5.08 -2.08 -11.71
N ALA A 526 -6.12 -2.93 -11.77
CA ALA A 526 -6.92 -3.29 -10.59
C ALA A 526 -6.39 -4.52 -9.83
N THR A 527 -5.42 -5.24 -10.39
CA THR A 527 -4.79 -6.41 -9.78
C THR A 527 -3.30 -6.16 -9.65
N PRO A 528 -2.68 -6.44 -8.49
CA PRO A 528 -1.22 -6.35 -8.36
C PRO A 528 -0.50 -7.08 -9.48
N THR A 529 0.41 -6.42 -10.16
CA THR A 529 1.10 -6.93 -11.34
C THR A 529 2.60 -6.64 -11.28
N TYR A 530 3.37 -7.52 -11.91
CA TYR A 530 4.80 -7.31 -12.12
C TYR A 530 5.05 -6.37 -13.28
N ILE A 531 6.18 -5.69 -13.25
CA ILE A 531 6.70 -4.93 -14.40
C ILE A 531 7.89 -5.64 -15.02
N GLN A 532 8.22 -5.26 -16.25
CA GLN A 532 9.31 -5.87 -16.99
C GLN A 532 10.67 -5.56 -16.34
N PRO A 533 11.69 -6.45 -16.51
CA PRO A 533 13.02 -6.21 -15.99
C PRO A 533 13.65 -4.96 -16.61
N LEU A 534 14.65 -4.40 -15.94
CA LEU A 534 15.32 -3.17 -16.37
C LEU A 534 15.96 -3.28 -17.76
N ASP A 535 16.56 -4.42 -18.06
CA ASP A 535 17.18 -4.72 -19.35
C ASP A 535 16.26 -5.61 -20.20
N GLN A 536 15.30 -4.98 -20.86
CA GLN A 536 14.34 -5.66 -21.70
C GLN A 536 14.96 -6.31 -22.93
N GLN A 537 16.04 -5.76 -23.47
CA GLN A 537 16.72 -6.32 -24.62
C GLN A 537 17.41 -7.64 -24.25
N ALA A 538 18.18 -7.65 -23.17
CA ALA A 538 18.79 -8.87 -22.66
C ALA A 538 17.76 -9.95 -22.32
N GLU A 539 16.58 -9.56 -21.78
CA GLU A 539 15.50 -10.49 -21.51
C GLU A 539 14.87 -11.06 -22.78
N ASN A 540 14.69 -10.26 -23.82
CA ASN A 540 14.17 -10.73 -25.11
C ASN A 540 15.16 -11.70 -25.77
N GLU A 541 16.47 -11.41 -25.72
CA GLU A 541 17.52 -12.30 -26.24
C GLU A 541 17.56 -13.62 -25.47
N ARG A 542 17.45 -13.58 -24.14
CA ARG A 542 17.35 -14.78 -23.31
C ARG A 542 16.09 -15.58 -23.65
N ALA A 543 14.95 -14.92 -23.72
CA ALA A 543 13.68 -15.56 -24.07
C ALA A 543 13.74 -16.23 -25.45
N ALA A 544 14.34 -15.59 -26.43
CA ALA A 544 14.55 -16.16 -27.76
C ALA A 544 15.46 -17.41 -27.73
N SER A 545 16.55 -17.37 -26.95
CA SER A 545 17.47 -18.52 -26.82
C SER A 545 16.84 -19.73 -26.13
N VAL A 546 15.98 -19.50 -25.16
CA VAL A 546 15.27 -20.58 -24.43
C VAL A 546 14.07 -21.11 -25.25
N SER A 547 13.39 -20.24 -26.02
CA SER A 547 12.26 -20.64 -26.89
C SER A 547 12.67 -21.62 -28.00
N MET A 548 13.93 -21.63 -28.42
CA MET A 548 14.44 -22.66 -29.35
C MET A 548 14.46 -24.07 -28.74
N VAL A 549 14.34 -24.21 -27.41
CA VAL A 549 14.39 -25.50 -26.70
C VAL A 549 13.01 -25.95 -26.21
N GLY A 550 12.00 -25.07 -26.18
CA GLY A 550 10.63 -25.37 -25.77
C GLY A 550 9.79 -24.09 -25.65
N LYS A 551 8.46 -24.20 -25.83
CA LYS A 551 7.56 -23.05 -25.72
C LYS A 551 7.63 -22.46 -24.29
N LEU A 552 8.22 -21.29 -24.16
CA LEU A 552 8.20 -20.49 -22.93
C LEU A 552 6.75 -20.14 -22.58
N ARG A 553 6.34 -20.48 -21.38
CA ARG A 553 5.10 -19.97 -20.81
C ARG A 553 5.35 -18.55 -20.31
N GLU A 554 4.36 -17.65 -20.40
CA GLU A 554 4.45 -16.28 -19.85
C GLU A 554 4.94 -16.24 -18.39
N LYS A 555 4.73 -17.30 -17.63
CA LYS A 555 5.19 -17.46 -16.24
C LYS A 555 6.71 -17.59 -16.06
N GLU A 556 7.44 -17.85 -17.13
CA GLU A 556 8.90 -18.05 -17.11
C GLU A 556 9.65 -16.77 -17.51
N MET A 557 8.94 -15.69 -17.86
CA MET A 557 9.57 -14.41 -18.14
C MET A 557 10.08 -13.77 -16.86
N HIS A 558 11.27 -13.20 -16.93
CA HIS A 558 11.85 -12.45 -15.84
C HIS A 558 11.11 -11.13 -15.62
N ARG A 559 11.20 -10.62 -14.40
CA ARG A 559 10.47 -9.44 -13.94
C ARG A 559 11.41 -8.53 -13.16
N PHE A 560 11.02 -7.28 -13.03
CA PHE A 560 11.70 -6.33 -12.16
C PHE A 560 11.60 -6.81 -10.71
N GLN A 561 12.73 -6.86 -10.04
CA GLN A 561 12.82 -7.21 -8.63
C GLN A 561 13.72 -6.24 -7.90
N ILE A 562 13.65 -6.23 -6.58
CA ILE A 562 14.49 -5.38 -5.75
C ILE A 562 15.46 -6.22 -4.94
N SER A 563 16.64 -5.67 -4.69
CA SER A 563 17.67 -6.36 -3.92
C SER A 563 17.29 -6.40 -2.44
N PRO A 564 17.38 -7.59 -1.81
CA PRO A 564 17.23 -7.71 -0.38
C PRO A 564 18.42 -7.09 0.36
N ARG A 565 18.29 -6.97 1.68
CA ARG A 565 19.36 -6.48 2.55
C ARG A 565 20.60 -7.36 2.48
N ALA A 566 21.74 -6.75 2.18
CA ALA A 566 23.02 -7.44 2.06
C ALA A 566 24.18 -6.53 2.48
N LYS A 567 25.26 -7.17 2.99
CA LYS A 567 26.53 -6.48 3.27
C LYS A 567 27.38 -6.48 2.01
N VAL A 568 27.60 -5.31 1.46
CA VAL A 568 28.35 -5.13 0.21
C VAL A 568 29.45 -4.07 0.35
N LYS A 569 30.43 -4.10 -0.53
CA LYS A 569 31.47 -3.08 -0.59
C LYS A 569 31.05 -1.99 -1.57
N VAL A 570 30.85 -0.77 -1.06
CA VAL A 570 30.56 0.42 -1.86
C VAL A 570 31.65 1.46 -1.60
N ASN A 571 32.33 1.93 -2.63
CA ASN A 571 33.40 2.92 -2.52
C ASN A 571 34.48 2.56 -1.48
N GLY A 572 34.85 1.28 -1.42
CA GLY A 572 35.89 0.77 -0.51
C GLY A 572 35.42 0.54 0.93
N ARG A 573 34.16 0.85 1.29
CA ARG A 573 33.57 0.62 2.61
C ARG A 573 32.59 -0.54 2.56
N THR A 574 32.55 -1.35 3.61
CA THR A 574 31.49 -2.36 3.79
C THR A 574 30.27 -1.67 4.40
N VAL A 575 29.18 -1.69 3.70
CA VAL A 575 27.89 -1.12 4.12
C VAL A 575 26.78 -2.16 3.97
N GLU A 576 25.76 -2.05 4.78
CA GLU A 576 24.57 -2.87 4.66
C GLU A 576 23.51 -2.07 3.90
N ILE A 577 23.09 -2.58 2.74
CA ILE A 577 22.15 -1.90 1.86
C ILE A 577 21.00 -2.81 1.47
N GLU A 578 19.85 -2.21 1.20
CA GLU A 578 18.68 -2.85 0.59
C GLU A 578 18.03 -1.88 -0.41
N GLN A 579 17.27 -2.39 -1.38
CA GLN A 579 16.41 -1.52 -2.17
C GLN A 579 15.04 -1.38 -1.52
N LYS A 580 14.53 -0.14 -1.52
CA LYS A 580 13.18 0.21 -1.04
C LYS A 580 12.39 0.88 -2.15
N VAL A 581 11.07 0.72 -2.10
CA VAL A 581 10.13 1.40 -3.02
C VAL A 581 9.41 2.53 -2.31
N GLU A 582 9.22 3.63 -3.03
CA GLU A 582 8.42 4.76 -2.59
C GLU A 582 7.43 5.16 -3.68
N CYS A 583 6.15 5.17 -3.35
CA CYS A 583 5.06 5.64 -4.20
C CYS A 583 4.61 7.01 -3.72
N GLY A 584 4.62 7.99 -4.62
CA GLY A 584 4.19 9.35 -4.33
C GLY A 584 2.90 9.73 -5.07
N ARG A 585 2.74 11.00 -5.40
CA ARG A 585 1.60 11.53 -6.15
C ARG A 585 1.84 11.47 -7.66
N GLY A 586 1.52 10.31 -8.28
CA GLY A 586 1.73 10.05 -9.71
C GLY A 586 3.18 9.82 -10.10
N VAL A 587 4.01 9.45 -9.14
CA VAL A 587 5.44 9.15 -9.28
C VAL A 587 5.81 7.95 -8.42
N THR A 588 6.83 7.21 -8.83
CA THR A 588 7.36 6.06 -8.08
C THR A 588 8.87 6.06 -8.14
N ALA A 589 9.50 5.67 -7.06
CA ALA A 589 10.95 5.43 -7.03
C ALA A 589 11.31 4.11 -6.35
N VAL A 590 12.44 3.56 -6.76
CA VAL A 590 13.17 2.47 -6.07
C VAL A 590 14.59 2.98 -5.82
N TYR A 591 15.02 2.90 -4.57
CA TYR A 591 16.30 3.48 -4.16
C TYR A 591 17.10 2.54 -3.26
N SER A 592 18.42 2.71 -3.31
CA SER A 592 19.35 1.97 -2.44
C SER A 592 19.43 2.65 -1.08
N ALA A 593 18.86 1.97 -0.06
CA ALA A 593 18.76 2.43 1.31
C ALA A 593 19.83 1.81 2.22
N VAL A 594 20.31 2.58 3.22
CA VAL A 594 21.22 2.16 4.30
C VAL A 594 20.51 2.08 5.64
#